data_f59e5feeda97e44d74c2e68e6d75f25f
#
_entry.id   f59e5feeda97e44d74c2e68e6d75f25f
#
_cell.length_a   1.000
_cell.length_b   1.000
_cell.length_c   1.000
_cell.angle_alpha   90.00
_cell.angle_beta   90.00
_cell.angle_gamma   90.00
#
_symmetry.space_group_name_H-M   'P 1'
#
loop_
_entity.id
_entity.type
_entity.pdbx_description
1 polymer ?
#
loop_
_entity_poly.entity_id
_entity_poly.type
_entity_poly.pdbx_seq_one_letter_code
_entity_poly.pdbx_strand_id
1 'polypeptide(L)'
;MQITRRKFFKVCAGGMAGTSVAMLGFAPAAALAAPREYKLLRAKESRQTCTYCSVSCGMLMYSTGTPYNTVSGHTATNTRSKLFHIEGDPDHPISRGALCPKGAGALDFVNSESRTLYPEYRAPGSDKWERISWKDAIKRIARLMKDDRDANFVEKDANGKTVNRWATTGIMTASAMSNEAALLTHKWIRMLGMVPVCNQANT
;
A
#
# COMPACT_ATOMS: atom_id res chain seq x y z
N MET A 1 48.95 17.54 3.77
CA MET A 1 49.25 16.91 5.07
C MET A 1 48.32 15.73 5.23
N GLN A 2 48.78 14.50 5.00
CA GLN A 2 47.92 13.30 5.07
C GLN A 2 47.90 12.81 6.53
N ILE A 3 46.72 12.88 7.14
CA ILE A 3 46.51 12.34 8.49
C ILE A 3 46.16 10.87 8.34
N THR A 4 47.01 9.97 8.85
CA THR A 4 46.71 8.53 8.86
C THR A 4 45.60 8.23 9.86
N ARG A 5 44.79 7.19 9.58
CA ARG A 5 43.67 6.76 10.47
C ARG A 5 44.12 6.61 11.95
N ARG A 6 45.34 6.11 12.17
CA ARG A 6 45.90 5.93 13.51
C ARG A 6 46.22 7.27 14.21
N LYS A 7 46.65 8.31 13.46
CA LYS A 7 46.82 9.66 13.97
C LYS A 7 45.48 10.34 14.29
N PHE A 8 44.47 10.13 13.43
CA PHE A 8 43.13 10.64 13.67
C PHE A 8 42.55 10.12 14.98
N PHE A 9 42.61 8.79 15.21
CA PHE A 9 42.12 8.21 16.47
C PHE A 9 42.92 8.65 17.70
N LYS A 10 44.25 8.90 17.58
CA LYS A 10 45.05 9.44 18.69
C LYS A 10 44.69 10.88 19.01
N VAL A 11 44.36 11.71 18.00
CA VAL A 11 43.89 13.07 18.20
C VAL A 11 42.50 13.08 18.83
N CYS A 12 41.58 12.22 18.38
CA CYS A 12 40.28 12.08 18.99
C CYS A 12 40.33 11.56 20.43
N ALA A 13 41.17 10.58 20.73
CA ALA A 13 41.36 10.06 22.08
C ALA A 13 42.07 11.07 23.02
N GLY A 14 43.00 11.86 22.50
CA GLY A 14 43.64 12.95 23.26
C GLY A 14 42.71 14.13 23.52
N GLY A 15 41.74 14.37 22.65
CA GLY A 15 40.73 15.41 22.84
C GLY A 15 39.69 15.10 23.93
N MET A 16 39.57 13.84 24.31
CA MET A 16 38.65 13.43 25.41
C MET A 16 39.28 13.59 26.80
N ALA A 17 40.60 13.82 26.90
CA ALA A 17 41.30 14.08 28.16
C ALA A 17 41.39 15.57 28.49
N GLY A 18 40.81 16.45 27.67
CA GLY A 18 41.04 17.90 27.76
C GLY A 18 39.92 18.64 28.48
N THR A 19 40.11 18.91 29.75
CA THR A 19 39.41 19.96 30.52
C THR A 19 39.54 21.36 29.91
N SER A 20 40.26 21.51 28.81
CA SER A 20 40.52 22.77 28.13
C SER A 20 39.43 23.19 27.10
N VAL A 21 38.56 22.28 26.66
CA VAL A 21 37.47 22.63 25.71
C VAL A 21 36.32 23.29 26.46
N ALA A 22 36.16 23.07 27.75
CA ALA A 22 35.18 23.77 28.58
C ALA A 22 35.49 25.27 28.75
N MET A 23 36.75 25.68 28.59
CA MET A 23 37.13 27.08 28.65
C MET A 23 36.83 27.88 27.39
N LEU A 24 36.45 27.24 26.28
CA LEU A 24 36.05 27.88 25.03
C LEU A 24 34.54 28.08 24.89
N GLY A 25 33.80 27.99 25.99
CA GLY A 25 32.33 28.17 25.98
C GLY A 25 31.57 27.01 25.34
N PHE A 26 32.25 26.01 24.87
CA PHE A 26 31.66 24.70 24.53
C PHE A 26 31.66 23.85 25.80
N ALA A 27 30.76 24.18 26.76
CA ALA A 27 30.34 23.12 27.66
C ALA A 27 29.83 22.02 26.72
N PRO A 28 30.35 20.79 26.76
CA PRO A 28 29.55 19.66 26.31
C PRO A 28 28.39 19.64 27.29
N ALA A 29 27.36 20.41 27.01
CA ALA A 29 26.04 20.09 27.52
C ALA A 29 25.97 18.61 27.25
N ALA A 30 25.92 17.81 28.31
CA ALA A 30 25.97 16.38 28.20
C ALA A 30 24.97 15.99 27.12
N ALA A 31 25.43 15.88 25.91
CA ALA A 31 24.80 15.10 24.91
C ALA A 31 25.00 13.64 25.35
N LEU A 32 24.53 13.36 26.56
CA LEU A 32 23.95 12.11 26.92
C LEU A 32 22.77 12.03 25.96
N ALA A 33 23.09 11.69 24.69
CA ALA A 33 22.11 11.24 23.76
C ALA A 33 21.40 10.13 24.52
N ALA A 34 20.25 10.46 25.08
CA ALA A 34 19.42 9.45 25.73
C ALA A 34 19.34 8.33 24.70
N PRO A 35 19.75 7.10 25.05
CA PRO A 35 19.80 6.01 24.09
C PRO A 35 18.43 5.99 23.42
N ARG A 36 18.40 6.31 22.12
CA ARG A 36 17.14 6.31 21.39
C ARG A 36 16.63 4.90 21.42
N GLU A 37 15.47 4.72 22.02
CA GLU A 37 14.80 3.42 22.00
C GLU A 37 14.72 2.94 20.55
N TYR A 38 15.03 1.67 20.30
CA TYR A 38 14.99 1.10 18.96
C TYR A 38 13.59 1.26 18.39
N LYS A 39 13.50 1.91 17.23
CA LYS A 39 12.23 2.34 16.59
C LYS A 39 11.20 1.22 16.48
N LEU A 40 11.65 -0.02 16.28
CA LEU A 40 10.77 -1.17 16.04
C LEU A 40 10.49 -2.01 17.29
N LEU A 41 11.05 -1.66 18.46
CA LEU A 41 10.98 -2.48 19.66
C LEU A 41 9.54 -2.81 20.11
N ARG A 42 8.60 -1.90 19.88
CA ARG A 42 7.18 -2.05 20.24
C ARG A 42 6.27 -2.08 19.01
N ALA A 43 6.84 -2.30 17.84
CA ALA A 43 6.08 -2.34 16.60
C ALA A 43 5.38 -3.69 16.44
N LYS A 44 4.19 -3.65 15.88
CA LYS A 44 3.55 -4.84 15.31
C LYS A 44 4.01 -4.97 13.87
N GLU A 45 4.69 -6.07 13.58
CA GLU A 45 5.07 -6.45 12.21
C GLU A 45 3.91 -7.16 11.51
N SER A 46 3.73 -6.85 10.23
CA SER A 46 2.81 -7.54 9.33
C SER A 46 3.44 -7.69 7.96
N ARG A 47 3.32 -8.86 7.35
CA ARG A 47 3.80 -9.13 6.00
C ARG A 47 2.74 -8.75 4.98
N GLN A 48 3.16 -8.13 3.90
CA GLN A 48 2.31 -7.67 2.81
C GLN A 48 3.05 -7.76 1.47
N THR A 49 2.32 -7.85 0.38
CA THR A 49 2.88 -7.68 -0.96
C THR A 49 2.73 -6.24 -1.43
N CYS A 50 3.71 -5.77 -2.21
CA CYS A 50 3.69 -4.45 -2.82
C CYS A 50 2.50 -4.31 -3.77
N THR A 51 1.82 -3.16 -3.74
CA THR A 51 0.61 -2.89 -4.52
C THR A 51 0.87 -2.39 -5.94
N TYR A 52 2.13 -2.12 -6.32
CA TYR A 52 2.40 -1.39 -7.55
C TYR A 52 2.46 -2.26 -8.80
N CYS A 53 3.18 -3.35 -8.79
CA CYS A 53 3.32 -4.15 -10.02
C CYS A 53 3.29 -5.65 -9.76
N SER A 54 3.23 -6.42 -10.84
CA SER A 54 3.14 -7.88 -10.81
C SER A 54 4.37 -8.59 -10.26
N VAL A 55 5.48 -7.89 -10.02
CA VAL A 55 6.63 -8.45 -9.28
C VAL A 55 6.23 -8.85 -7.87
N SER A 56 5.25 -8.16 -7.26
CA SER A 56 4.68 -8.50 -5.96
C SER A 56 5.73 -8.62 -4.86
N CYS A 57 6.66 -7.66 -4.80
CA CYS A 57 7.72 -7.65 -3.78
C CYS A 57 7.13 -7.78 -2.37
N GLY A 58 7.76 -8.61 -1.54
CA GLY A 58 7.39 -8.73 -0.12
C GLY A 58 7.80 -7.51 0.67
N MET A 59 6.93 -7.06 1.56
CA MET A 59 7.16 -5.92 2.45
C MET A 59 6.87 -6.32 3.89
N LEU A 60 7.71 -5.88 4.81
CA LEU A 60 7.48 -5.86 6.24
C LEU A 60 6.92 -4.50 6.62
N MET A 61 5.73 -4.49 7.18
CA MET A 61 5.04 -3.28 7.62
C MET A 61 4.99 -3.21 9.12
N TYR A 62 5.50 -2.11 9.68
CA TYR A 62 5.56 -1.89 11.12
C TYR A 62 4.58 -0.81 11.55
N SER A 63 3.69 -1.19 12.43
CA SER A 63 2.64 -0.31 12.94
C SER A 63 2.65 -0.21 14.46
N THR A 64 1.99 0.81 14.99
CA THR A 64 1.86 1.01 16.45
C THR A 64 1.01 -0.05 17.13
N GLY A 65 0.37 -0.93 16.36
CA GLY A 65 -0.36 -2.06 16.88
C GLY A 65 -1.53 -1.68 17.79
N THR A 66 -2.56 -1.09 17.25
CA THR A 66 -3.86 -1.09 17.94
C THR A 66 -4.41 -2.51 17.92
N PRO A 67 -4.92 -3.03 19.06
CA PRO A 67 -5.62 -4.30 19.03
C PRO A 67 -6.76 -4.20 18.03
N TYR A 68 -6.68 -5.03 17.03
CA TYR A 68 -7.67 -5.07 15.97
C TYR A 68 -8.90 -5.81 16.50
N ASN A 69 -9.79 -5.07 17.13
CA ASN A 69 -11.11 -5.58 17.52
C ASN A 69 -12.01 -5.61 16.28
N THR A 70 -11.75 -6.55 15.39
CA THR A 70 -12.36 -6.61 14.08
C THR A 70 -13.53 -7.51 13.97
N VAL A 71 -13.80 -8.31 14.94
CA VAL A 71 -14.85 -9.31 14.77
C VAL A 71 -16.25 -8.78 15.10
N SER A 72 -16.35 -7.65 15.74
CA SER A 72 -17.67 -7.13 16.15
C SER A 72 -18.09 -5.80 15.54
N GLY A 73 -17.49 -5.37 14.45
CA GLY A 73 -18.04 -4.35 13.55
C GLY A 73 -18.50 -3.00 14.14
N HIS A 74 -18.41 -2.75 15.45
CA HIS A 74 -19.13 -1.66 16.08
C HIS A 74 -18.37 -0.80 17.08
N THR A 75 -17.13 -1.08 17.36
CA THR A 75 -16.32 -0.18 18.18
C THR A 75 -15.11 0.30 17.37
N ALA A 76 -15.36 1.20 16.46
CA ALA A 76 -14.32 2.08 15.97
C ALA A 76 -13.86 2.99 17.11
N THR A 77 -13.02 2.47 17.99
CA THR A 77 -12.15 3.34 18.74
C THR A 77 -11.27 4.01 17.70
N ASN A 78 -11.27 5.35 17.66
CA ASN A 78 -10.58 6.22 16.70
C ASN A 78 -9.04 6.12 16.72
N THR A 79 -8.48 5.10 17.30
CA THR A 79 -7.06 4.81 17.32
C THR A 79 -6.69 3.98 16.09
N ARG A 80 -6.54 4.66 14.95
CA ARG A 80 -5.93 4.04 13.77
C ARG A 80 -4.53 3.60 14.13
N SER A 81 -4.25 2.32 13.95
CA SER A 81 -2.88 1.82 13.96
C SER A 81 -2.07 2.62 12.93
N LYS A 82 -1.09 3.39 13.37
CA LYS A 82 -0.26 4.19 12.49
C LYS A 82 0.86 3.31 11.92
N LEU A 83 0.89 3.18 10.61
CA LEU A 83 2.03 2.62 9.91
C LEU A 83 3.16 3.66 9.92
N PHE A 84 4.34 3.29 10.42
CA PHE A 84 5.44 4.23 10.59
C PHE A 84 6.76 3.76 9.98
N HIS A 85 6.83 2.50 9.51
CA HIS A 85 7.99 1.98 8.81
C HIS A 85 7.61 0.85 7.86
N ILE A 86 8.27 0.81 6.71
CA ILE A 86 8.18 -0.25 5.70
C ILE A 86 9.60 -0.60 5.27
N GLU A 87 9.86 -1.89 5.12
CA GLU A 87 11.09 -2.41 4.51
C GLU A 87 10.80 -3.65 3.67
N GLY A 88 11.76 -4.07 2.86
CA GLY A 88 11.61 -5.30 2.06
C GLY A 88 11.72 -6.54 2.93
N ASP A 89 10.89 -7.53 2.65
CA ASP A 89 10.90 -8.82 3.33
C ASP A 89 12.05 -9.70 2.77
N PRO A 90 13.11 -9.97 3.56
CA PRO A 90 14.24 -10.78 3.12
C PRO A 90 13.87 -12.24 2.85
N ASP A 91 12.80 -12.75 3.47
CA ASP A 91 12.32 -14.11 3.30
C ASP A 91 11.45 -14.27 2.04
N HIS A 92 11.10 -13.17 1.38
CA HIS A 92 10.25 -13.23 0.19
C HIS A 92 10.98 -13.88 -0.99
N PRO A 93 10.41 -14.92 -1.62
CA PRO A 93 11.13 -15.75 -2.60
C PRO A 93 11.54 -15.00 -3.87
N ILE A 94 10.83 -13.92 -4.24
CA ILE A 94 11.08 -13.16 -5.46
C ILE A 94 11.99 -11.96 -5.16
N SER A 95 11.57 -11.06 -4.28
CA SER A 95 12.27 -9.79 -4.03
C SER A 95 13.44 -9.89 -3.05
N ARG A 96 13.44 -10.88 -2.17
CA ARG A 96 14.53 -11.15 -1.19
C ARG A 96 14.99 -9.90 -0.45
N GLY A 97 14.05 -9.09 0.00
CA GLY A 97 14.31 -7.83 0.71
C GLY A 97 14.53 -6.61 -0.19
N ALA A 98 14.63 -6.77 -1.51
CA ALA A 98 14.79 -5.64 -2.40
C ALA A 98 13.45 -4.92 -2.65
N LEU A 99 13.46 -3.58 -2.60
CA LEU A 99 12.36 -2.73 -3.00
C LEU A 99 12.85 -1.68 -4.00
N CYS A 100 12.06 -1.43 -5.03
CA CYS A 100 12.28 -0.26 -5.88
C CYS A 100 11.82 1.02 -5.16
N PRO A 101 12.13 2.23 -5.68
CA PRO A 101 11.73 3.49 -5.04
C PRO A 101 10.23 3.61 -4.72
N LYS A 102 9.35 3.02 -5.54
CA LYS A 102 7.91 3.02 -5.27
C LYS A 102 7.54 2.19 -4.04
N GLY A 103 8.09 0.98 -3.92
CA GLY A 103 7.90 0.12 -2.75
C GLY A 103 8.50 0.74 -1.49
N ALA A 104 9.69 1.31 -1.58
CA ALA A 104 10.34 2.01 -0.47
C ALA A 104 9.55 3.25 -0.02
N GLY A 105 8.94 3.98 -0.95
CA GLY A 105 8.08 5.15 -0.68
C GLY A 105 6.62 4.82 -0.33
N ALA A 106 6.25 3.55 -0.21
CA ALA A 106 4.87 3.15 0.06
C ALA A 106 4.33 3.67 1.40
N LEU A 107 5.20 3.98 2.36
CA LEU A 107 4.81 4.56 3.63
C LEU A 107 4.08 5.89 3.46
N ASP A 108 4.62 6.80 2.65
CA ASP A 108 4.04 8.11 2.39
C ASP A 108 2.73 7.98 1.61
N PHE A 109 2.68 7.05 0.66
CA PHE A 109 1.47 6.74 -0.08
C PHE A 109 0.33 6.26 0.83
N VAL A 110 0.61 5.32 1.74
CA VAL A 110 -0.41 4.78 2.66
C VAL A 110 -0.92 5.84 3.63
N ASN A 111 -0.04 6.71 4.12
CA ASN A 111 -0.36 7.76 5.09
C ASN A 111 -0.80 9.07 4.44
N SER A 112 -0.86 9.16 3.12
CA SER A 112 -1.24 10.39 2.41
C SER A 112 -2.64 10.86 2.79
N GLU A 113 -2.77 12.13 3.11
CA GLU A 113 -4.06 12.77 3.41
C GLU A 113 -4.94 12.91 2.17
N SER A 114 -4.33 12.98 0.99
CA SER A 114 -5.05 13.07 -0.30
C SER A 114 -5.66 11.75 -0.75
N ARG A 115 -5.41 10.66 -0.01
CA ARG A 115 -5.92 9.34 -0.35
C ARG A 115 -7.42 9.25 -0.14
N THR A 116 -8.16 8.87 -1.18
CA THR A 116 -9.60 8.58 -1.09
C THR A 116 -9.84 7.33 -0.25
N LEU A 117 -10.50 7.49 0.89
CA LEU A 117 -10.75 6.41 1.86
C LEU A 117 -12.14 5.81 1.76
N TYR A 118 -13.06 6.50 1.11
CA TYR A 118 -14.47 6.12 1.01
C TYR A 118 -14.98 6.31 -0.41
N PRO A 119 -15.97 5.51 -0.83
CA PRO A 119 -16.59 5.70 -2.13
C PRO A 119 -17.29 7.06 -2.20
N GLU A 120 -17.19 7.66 -3.38
CA GLU A 120 -17.88 8.89 -3.71
C GLU A 120 -18.76 8.64 -4.93
N TYR A 121 -19.94 9.23 -4.92
CA TYR A 121 -20.91 9.14 -5.97
C TYR A 121 -21.22 10.53 -6.53
N ARG A 122 -21.25 10.64 -7.83
CA ARG A 122 -21.74 11.83 -8.53
C ARG A 122 -22.98 11.46 -9.33
N ALA A 123 -24.09 12.11 -9.02
CA ALA A 123 -25.33 11.87 -9.74
C ALA A 123 -25.23 12.34 -11.22
N PRO A 124 -25.95 11.71 -12.16
CA PRO A 124 -26.00 12.19 -13.54
C PRO A 124 -26.40 13.66 -13.59
N GLY A 125 -25.63 14.47 -14.34
CA GLY A 125 -25.84 15.92 -14.46
C GLY A 125 -25.38 16.78 -13.27
N SER A 126 -24.89 16.15 -12.19
CA SER A 126 -24.34 16.87 -11.05
C SER A 126 -22.85 17.17 -11.23
N ASP A 127 -22.38 18.28 -10.70
CA ASP A 127 -20.98 18.67 -10.55
C ASP A 127 -20.38 18.27 -9.20
N LYS A 128 -21.22 17.77 -8.27
CA LYS A 128 -20.83 17.47 -6.89
C LYS A 128 -20.61 15.99 -6.66
N TRP A 129 -19.53 15.69 -5.93
CA TRP A 129 -19.26 14.36 -5.43
C TRP A 129 -19.79 14.24 -3.99
N GLU A 130 -20.53 13.18 -3.72
CA GLU A 130 -21.08 12.88 -2.42
C GLU A 130 -20.50 11.57 -1.89
N ARG A 131 -20.00 11.61 -0.66
CA ARG A 131 -19.52 10.43 0.02
C ARG A 131 -20.68 9.49 0.34
N ILE A 132 -20.55 8.23 -0.05
CA ILE A 132 -21.54 7.19 0.24
C ILE A 132 -20.91 6.04 1.04
N SER A 133 -21.75 5.19 1.60
CA SER A 133 -21.26 3.99 2.28
C SER A 133 -20.75 2.94 1.28
N TRP A 134 -19.80 2.10 1.70
CA TRP A 134 -19.37 0.95 0.92
C TRP A 134 -20.54 0.02 0.55
N LYS A 135 -21.48 -0.18 1.47
CA LYS A 135 -22.69 -0.98 1.25
C LYS A 135 -23.52 -0.42 0.10
N ASP A 136 -23.74 0.90 0.09
CA ASP A 136 -24.54 1.55 -0.95
C ASP A 136 -23.81 1.56 -2.29
N ALA A 137 -22.50 1.80 -2.29
CA ALA A 137 -21.68 1.73 -3.50
C ALA A 137 -21.76 0.34 -4.14
N ILE A 138 -21.48 -0.71 -3.38
CA ILE A 138 -21.52 -2.09 -3.87
C ILE A 138 -22.93 -2.45 -4.36
N LYS A 139 -23.98 -2.10 -3.61
CA LYS A 139 -25.35 -2.36 -4.00
C LYS A 139 -25.72 -1.70 -5.34
N ARG A 140 -25.33 -0.43 -5.53
CA ARG A 140 -25.58 0.31 -6.77
C ARG A 140 -24.84 -0.32 -7.96
N ILE A 141 -23.54 -0.60 -7.79
CA ILE A 141 -22.73 -1.23 -8.84
C ILE A 141 -23.28 -2.60 -9.22
N ALA A 142 -23.56 -3.45 -8.25
CA ALA A 142 -24.11 -4.78 -8.48
C ALA A 142 -25.47 -4.73 -9.20
N ARG A 143 -26.31 -3.75 -8.84
CA ARG A 143 -27.60 -3.55 -9.51
C ARG A 143 -27.42 -3.18 -10.98
N LEU A 144 -26.59 -2.17 -11.28
CA LEU A 144 -26.33 -1.74 -12.64
C LEU A 144 -25.74 -2.87 -13.50
N MET A 145 -24.78 -3.62 -12.94
CA MET A 145 -24.19 -4.77 -13.62
C MET A 145 -25.22 -5.86 -13.90
N LYS A 146 -26.07 -6.15 -12.92
CA LYS A 146 -27.12 -7.16 -13.09
C LYS A 146 -28.13 -6.74 -14.16
N ASP A 147 -28.64 -5.52 -14.08
CA ASP A 147 -29.66 -5.00 -15.01
C ASP A 147 -29.12 -4.98 -16.45
N ASP A 148 -27.87 -4.54 -16.67
CA ASP A 148 -27.25 -4.55 -18.00
C ASP A 148 -26.96 -5.98 -18.47
N ARG A 149 -26.50 -6.86 -17.60
CA ARG A 149 -26.24 -8.25 -17.96
C ARG A 149 -27.52 -9.00 -18.31
N ASP A 150 -28.57 -8.85 -17.52
CA ASP A 150 -29.87 -9.51 -17.77
C ASP A 150 -30.48 -9.07 -19.13
N ALA A 151 -30.24 -7.81 -19.52
CA ALA A 151 -30.74 -7.27 -20.78
C ALA A 151 -29.88 -7.66 -22.01
N ASN A 152 -28.58 -7.91 -21.83
CA ASN A 152 -27.63 -7.99 -22.96
C ASN A 152 -26.79 -9.27 -22.97
N PHE A 153 -27.04 -10.23 -22.10
CA PHE A 153 -26.33 -11.51 -22.10
C PHE A 153 -26.79 -12.40 -23.27
N VAL A 154 -25.83 -12.86 -24.05
CA VAL A 154 -26.07 -13.73 -25.19
C VAL A 154 -25.57 -15.13 -24.87
N GLU A 155 -26.49 -16.07 -24.67
CA GLU A 155 -26.14 -17.49 -24.42
C GLU A 155 -25.66 -18.17 -25.68
N LYS A 156 -26.42 -18.00 -26.79
CA LYS A 156 -26.13 -18.61 -28.09
C LYS A 156 -26.02 -17.54 -29.19
N ASP A 157 -25.11 -17.74 -30.12
CA ASP A 157 -25.01 -16.89 -31.30
C ASP A 157 -26.10 -17.21 -32.36
N ALA A 158 -26.09 -16.48 -33.48
CA ALA A 158 -27.03 -16.68 -34.60
C ALA A 158 -26.96 -18.07 -35.23
N ASN A 159 -25.86 -18.79 -35.05
CA ASN A 159 -25.64 -20.16 -35.56
C ASN A 159 -26.01 -21.23 -34.55
N GLY A 160 -26.55 -20.85 -33.39
CA GLY A 160 -26.92 -21.77 -32.31
C GLY A 160 -25.75 -22.24 -31.44
N LYS A 161 -24.54 -21.73 -31.65
CA LYS A 161 -23.35 -22.07 -30.86
C LYS A 161 -23.40 -21.36 -29.51
N THR A 162 -23.17 -22.06 -28.43
CA THR A 162 -23.08 -21.50 -27.06
C THR A 162 -21.85 -20.58 -26.96
N VAL A 163 -22.08 -19.32 -26.65
CA VAL A 163 -21.05 -18.27 -26.54
C VAL A 163 -20.98 -17.64 -25.14
N ASN A 164 -22.05 -17.69 -24.35
CA ASN A 164 -22.14 -17.17 -22.98
C ASN A 164 -21.43 -15.82 -22.80
N ARG A 165 -21.75 -14.84 -23.64
CA ARG A 165 -21.06 -13.56 -23.69
C ARG A 165 -21.90 -12.40 -23.16
N TRP A 166 -21.24 -11.50 -22.47
CA TRP A 166 -21.74 -10.20 -22.08
C TRP A 166 -20.75 -9.13 -22.56
N ALA A 167 -21.14 -8.35 -23.56
CA ALA A 167 -20.26 -7.44 -24.29
C ALA A 167 -20.56 -5.94 -24.06
N THR A 168 -21.66 -5.62 -23.39
CA THR A 168 -22.07 -4.21 -23.16
C THR A 168 -21.38 -3.57 -21.97
N THR A 169 -20.91 -4.37 -21.01
CA THR A 169 -20.08 -3.92 -19.89
C THR A 169 -18.68 -4.51 -20.02
N GLY A 170 -17.68 -3.70 -19.83
CA GLY A 170 -16.28 -4.09 -19.81
C GLY A 170 -15.57 -3.66 -18.56
N ILE A 171 -14.34 -4.14 -18.40
CA ILE A 171 -13.46 -3.74 -17.31
C ILE A 171 -12.12 -3.28 -17.85
N MET A 172 -11.66 -2.18 -17.30
CA MET A 172 -10.29 -1.72 -17.48
C MET A 172 -9.53 -1.93 -16.18
N THR A 173 -8.49 -2.74 -16.23
CA THR A 173 -7.62 -3.00 -15.09
C THR A 173 -6.33 -2.19 -15.19
N ALA A 174 -5.51 -2.25 -14.16
CA ALA A 174 -4.19 -1.63 -14.16
C ALA A 174 -3.09 -2.70 -14.26
N SER A 175 -1.90 -2.31 -14.71
CA SER A 175 -0.68 -3.08 -14.53
C SER A 175 -0.15 -3.01 -13.08
N ALA A 176 -0.64 -2.04 -12.30
CA ALA A 176 -0.30 -1.86 -10.89
C ALA A 176 -1.18 -2.76 -10.00
N MET A 177 -0.94 -4.06 -10.06
CA MET A 177 -1.60 -5.08 -9.22
C MET A 177 -0.73 -6.32 -9.09
N SER A 178 -0.93 -7.09 -8.01
CA SER A 178 -0.26 -8.38 -7.86
C SER A 178 -0.80 -9.41 -8.86
N ASN A 179 -0.01 -10.45 -9.13
CA ASN A 179 -0.42 -11.53 -10.03
C ASN A 179 -1.68 -12.25 -9.54
N GLU A 180 -1.80 -12.46 -8.23
CA GLU A 180 -2.95 -13.12 -7.62
C GLU A 180 -4.23 -12.27 -7.78
N ALA A 181 -4.13 -10.97 -7.57
CA ALA A 181 -5.25 -10.05 -7.77
C ALA A 181 -5.68 -10.00 -9.24
N ALA A 182 -4.72 -9.98 -10.17
CA ALA A 182 -4.98 -10.01 -11.59
C ALA A 182 -5.68 -11.31 -12.02
N LEU A 183 -5.19 -12.46 -11.55
CA LEU A 183 -5.78 -13.76 -11.82
C LEU A 183 -7.22 -13.85 -11.29
N LEU A 184 -7.43 -13.44 -10.04
CA LEU A 184 -8.76 -13.46 -9.41
C LEU A 184 -9.74 -12.55 -10.16
N THR A 185 -9.31 -11.35 -10.52
CA THR A 185 -10.10 -10.40 -11.30
C THR A 185 -10.47 -10.99 -12.65
N HIS A 186 -9.50 -11.57 -13.36
CA HIS A 186 -9.74 -12.18 -14.67
C HIS A 186 -10.74 -13.35 -14.58
N LYS A 187 -10.58 -14.23 -13.61
CA LYS A 187 -11.51 -15.34 -13.37
C LYS A 187 -12.93 -14.83 -13.11
N TRP A 188 -13.08 -13.87 -12.21
CA TRP A 188 -14.37 -13.27 -11.87
C TRP A 188 -15.06 -12.68 -13.10
N ILE A 189 -14.35 -11.91 -13.92
CA ILE A 189 -14.85 -11.30 -15.14
C ILE A 189 -15.36 -12.37 -16.11
N ARG A 190 -14.56 -13.42 -16.35
CA ARG A 190 -14.91 -14.51 -17.26
C ARG A 190 -16.09 -15.33 -16.75
N MET A 191 -16.22 -15.54 -15.45
CA MET A 191 -17.40 -16.20 -14.86
C MET A 191 -18.68 -15.43 -15.09
N LEU A 192 -18.63 -14.10 -15.20
CA LEU A 192 -19.78 -13.27 -15.56
C LEU A 192 -20.11 -13.27 -17.06
N GLY A 193 -19.24 -13.84 -17.89
CA GLY A 193 -19.36 -13.82 -19.36
C GLY A 193 -18.87 -12.52 -20.00
N MET A 194 -18.22 -11.64 -19.25
CA MET A 194 -17.73 -10.35 -19.73
C MET A 194 -16.60 -10.55 -20.74
N VAL A 195 -16.74 -9.95 -21.92
CA VAL A 195 -15.77 -10.07 -23.02
C VAL A 195 -14.80 -8.89 -23.06
N PRO A 196 -15.27 -7.63 -22.95
CA PRO A 196 -14.36 -6.50 -23.01
C PRO A 196 -13.51 -6.41 -21.74
N VAL A 197 -12.27 -6.86 -21.84
CA VAL A 197 -11.29 -6.81 -20.76
C VAL A 197 -10.03 -6.16 -21.33
N CYS A 198 -9.66 -5.03 -20.78
CA CYS A 198 -8.46 -4.31 -21.15
C CYS A 198 -7.58 -4.06 -19.94
N ASN A 199 -6.28 -4.12 -20.16
CA ASN A 199 -5.28 -3.72 -19.20
C ASN A 199 -4.66 -2.40 -19.69
N GLN A 200 -4.40 -1.47 -18.80
CA GLN A 200 -3.81 -0.17 -19.10
C GLN A 200 -2.51 -0.29 -19.93
N ALA A 201 -1.76 -1.36 -19.79
CA ALA A 201 -0.54 -1.57 -20.57
C ALA A 201 -0.77 -1.97 -22.04
N ASN A 202 -2.00 -2.32 -22.40
CA ASN A 202 -2.37 -2.72 -23.76
C ASN A 202 -3.03 -1.59 -24.57
N THR A 203 -3.12 -0.39 -24.03
CA THR A 203 -3.70 0.79 -24.70
C THR A 203 -2.62 1.72 -25.24
#